data_54b4aa1557ffe5c473f1f101aa99688a
#
_entry.id   54b4aa1557ffe5c473f1f101aa99688a
#
_cell.length_a   1.000
_cell.length_b   1.000
_cell.length_c   1.000
_cell.angle_alpha   90.00
_cell.angle_beta   90.00
_cell.angle_gamma   90.00
#
_symmetry.space_group_name_H-M   'P 1'
#
loop_
_entity.id
_entity.type
_entity.pdbx_description
1 polymer ?
#
loop_
_entity_poly.entity_id
_entity_poly.type
_entity_poly.pdbx_seq_one_letter_code
_entity_poly.pdbx_strand_id
1 'polypeptide(L)'
;MLGVRISLRRVINIHTPEIHLTSQSEITFEPSNKKRESRPWGSYEILVSGSGFQTKRLTVKTESRLSLQWHRHRDETWVVARGTAKVILGEEEHTLGRGQSMFVPRNTHHRIENISSVEPLEIIEVQTGDYLGEDDIVRLEDDFGRAD
;
A
#
# COMPACT_ATOMS: atom_id res chain seq x y z
N MET A 1 32.72 -21.73 20.69
CA MET A 1 32.36 -20.32 20.42
C MET A 1 33.58 -19.61 19.86
N LEU A 2 33.64 -19.40 18.58
CA LEU A 2 34.71 -18.65 17.90
C LEU A 2 34.18 -17.29 17.51
N GLY A 3 34.67 -16.25 18.19
CA GLY A 3 34.36 -14.87 17.81
C GLY A 3 35.22 -14.43 16.63
N VAL A 4 34.60 -13.97 15.56
CA VAL A 4 35.30 -13.37 14.45
C VAL A 4 35.59 -11.91 14.77
N ARG A 5 36.86 -11.58 14.95
CA ARG A 5 37.35 -10.21 15.03
C ARG A 5 37.62 -9.71 13.62
N ILE A 6 36.86 -8.73 13.19
CA ILE A 6 37.15 -7.99 11.94
C ILE A 6 38.09 -6.84 12.30
N SER A 7 39.34 -6.90 11.81
CA SER A 7 40.31 -5.83 11.91
C SER A 7 40.16 -4.85 10.78
N LEU A 8 39.69 -3.64 11.09
CA LEU A 8 39.67 -2.51 10.15
C LEU A 8 41.04 -1.86 10.07
N ARG A 9 41.75 -2.04 8.95
CA ARG A 9 42.98 -1.29 8.66
C ARG A 9 42.62 0.13 8.22
N ARG A 10 43.34 1.08 8.83
CA ARG A 10 43.35 2.52 8.54
C ARG A 10 43.61 2.79 7.05
N VAL A 11 42.80 3.64 6.45
CA VAL A 11 43.14 4.32 5.20
C VAL A 11 42.81 5.80 5.31
N ILE A 12 43.87 6.59 5.27
CA ILE A 12 44.06 7.96 4.73
C ILE A 12 43.07 9.07 5.13
N ASN A 13 43.67 9.99 5.83
CA ASN A 13 43.24 11.32 6.23
C ASN A 13 43.00 12.22 4.99
N ILE A 14 41.73 12.54 4.71
CA ILE A 14 41.36 13.68 3.87
C ILE A 14 40.51 14.59 4.75
N HIS A 15 40.93 15.86 4.85
CA HIS A 15 40.27 16.92 5.57
C HIS A 15 38.79 17.01 5.13
N THR A 16 37.88 16.49 5.93
CA THR A 16 36.44 16.74 5.81
C THR A 16 36.03 17.62 6.98
N PRO A 17 35.22 18.68 6.74
CA PRO A 17 34.71 19.51 7.84
C PRO A 17 33.88 18.61 8.79
N GLU A 18 34.09 18.80 10.08
CA GLU A 18 33.31 18.15 11.14
C GLU A 18 31.82 18.48 10.94
N ILE A 19 31.06 17.50 10.47
CA ILE A 19 29.60 17.56 10.55
C ILE A 19 29.25 17.24 11.99
N HIS A 20 28.85 18.25 12.75
CA HIS A 20 28.20 18.06 14.04
C HIS A 20 26.85 17.39 13.79
N LEU A 21 26.80 16.07 13.91
CA LEU A 21 25.55 15.31 14.00
C LEU A 21 24.94 15.57 15.39
N THR A 22 24.11 16.60 15.46
CA THR A 22 23.21 16.79 16.59
C THR A 22 22.03 15.83 16.45
N SER A 23 21.90 14.95 17.45
CA SER A 23 20.80 14.03 17.71
C SER A 23 20.49 13.00 16.61
N GLN A 24 20.94 11.78 16.83
CA GLN A 24 20.34 10.59 16.23
C GLN A 24 18.88 10.53 16.71
N SER A 25 17.94 10.96 15.85
CA SER A 25 16.57 10.52 16.01
C SER A 25 16.58 9.02 15.65
N GLU A 26 16.59 8.17 16.67
CA GLU A 26 16.32 6.76 16.50
C GLU A 26 14.95 6.65 15.79
N ILE A 27 14.96 6.12 14.57
CA ILE A 27 13.72 5.71 13.91
C ILE A 27 13.27 4.46 14.67
N THR A 28 12.52 4.66 15.75
CA THR A 28 11.85 3.57 16.43
C THR A 28 10.71 3.11 15.54
N PHE A 29 10.88 1.94 14.93
CA PHE A 29 9.76 1.21 14.37
C PHE A 29 8.92 0.70 15.53
N GLU A 30 7.99 1.50 16.00
CA GLU A 30 6.90 0.98 16.82
C GLU A 30 6.19 -0.08 15.99
N PRO A 31 5.99 -1.32 16.50
CA PRO A 31 5.13 -2.27 15.83
C PRO A 31 3.76 -1.62 15.76
N SER A 32 3.36 -1.18 14.55
CA SER A 32 2.05 -0.58 14.36
C SER A 32 1.03 -1.56 14.93
N ASN A 33 0.18 -1.06 15.80
CA ASN A 33 -0.98 -1.79 16.28
C ASN A 33 -1.86 -1.97 15.02
N LYS A 34 -1.58 -3.05 14.26
CA LYS A 34 -2.09 -3.28 12.92
C LYS A 34 -3.60 -3.32 12.97
N LYS A 35 -4.22 -2.19 12.70
CA LYS A 35 -5.67 -2.09 12.66
C LYS A 35 -6.15 -2.80 11.39
N ARG A 36 -6.64 -4.03 11.56
CA ARG A 36 -7.32 -4.77 10.53
C ARG A 36 -8.81 -4.48 10.57
N GLU A 37 -9.36 -4.11 9.43
CA GLU A 37 -10.80 -3.86 9.29
C GLU A 37 -11.42 -4.85 8.31
N SER A 38 -12.51 -5.49 8.74
CA SER A 38 -13.30 -6.36 7.88
C SER A 38 -14.20 -5.53 6.97
N ARG A 39 -14.33 -5.99 5.75
CA ARG A 39 -15.22 -5.45 4.71
C ARG A 39 -16.00 -6.60 4.07
N PRO A 40 -17.14 -6.35 3.43
CA PRO A 40 -17.90 -7.40 2.76
C PRO A 40 -17.08 -8.19 1.73
N TRP A 41 -16.22 -7.51 0.96
CA TRP A 41 -15.33 -8.07 -0.04
C TRP A 41 -14.05 -8.73 0.53
N GLY A 42 -13.76 -8.58 1.82
CA GLY A 42 -12.55 -9.12 2.44
C GLY A 42 -12.09 -8.33 3.66
N SER A 43 -10.91 -7.76 3.62
CA SER A 43 -10.39 -6.93 4.71
C SER A 43 -9.25 -6.05 4.22
N TYR A 44 -8.94 -4.99 4.97
CA TYR A 44 -7.68 -4.28 4.84
C TYR A 44 -6.98 -4.12 6.19
N GLU A 45 -5.69 -3.88 6.12
CA GLU A 45 -4.81 -3.66 7.27
C GLU A 45 -3.90 -2.48 6.95
N ILE A 46 -3.86 -1.48 7.83
CA ILE A 46 -2.91 -0.37 7.73
C ILE A 46 -1.54 -0.87 8.21
N LEU A 47 -0.56 -0.83 7.33
CA LEU A 47 0.80 -1.31 7.60
C LEU A 47 1.69 -0.20 8.17
N VAL A 48 1.59 0.99 7.57
CA VAL A 48 2.33 2.18 7.99
C VAL A 48 1.58 3.43 7.55
N SER A 49 1.68 4.49 8.34
CA SER A 49 1.15 5.83 8.00
C SER A 49 2.19 6.89 8.34
N GLY A 50 2.22 7.94 7.54
CA GLY A 50 3.07 9.11 7.76
C GLY A 50 2.41 10.37 7.20
N SER A 51 3.13 11.48 7.22
CA SER A 51 2.64 12.73 6.64
C SER A 51 2.51 12.58 5.13
N GLY A 52 1.28 12.69 4.60
CA GLY A 52 0.98 12.62 3.17
C GLY A 52 1.02 11.23 2.56
N PHE A 53 1.17 10.15 3.34
CA PHE A 53 1.09 8.80 2.81
C PHE A 53 0.53 7.78 3.82
N GLN A 54 -0.03 6.69 3.28
CA GLN A 54 -0.46 5.53 4.04
C GLN A 54 -0.28 4.27 3.19
N THR A 55 0.18 3.18 3.79
CA THR A 55 0.29 1.88 3.12
C THR A 55 -0.69 0.90 3.75
N LYS A 56 -1.43 0.18 2.91
CA LYS A 56 -2.38 -0.86 3.33
C LYS A 56 -2.06 -2.19 2.67
N ARG A 57 -2.43 -3.27 3.33
CA ARG A 57 -2.62 -4.58 2.71
C ARG A 57 -4.11 -4.83 2.56
N LEU A 58 -4.55 -5.01 1.32
CA LEU A 58 -5.90 -5.45 0.99
C LEU A 58 -5.89 -6.96 0.80
N THR A 59 -6.87 -7.66 1.37
CA THR A 59 -7.10 -9.08 1.12
C THR A 59 -8.52 -9.23 0.57
N VAL A 60 -8.62 -9.56 -0.72
CA VAL A 60 -9.90 -9.71 -1.42
C VAL A 60 -10.26 -11.19 -1.48
N LYS A 61 -11.44 -11.54 -0.97
CA LYS A 61 -11.95 -12.91 -1.01
C LYS A 61 -12.06 -13.42 -2.45
N THR A 62 -12.13 -14.74 -2.59
CA THR A 62 -12.48 -15.35 -3.88
C THR A 62 -13.79 -14.79 -4.42
N GLU A 63 -13.86 -14.62 -5.74
CA GLU A 63 -15.06 -14.17 -6.47
C GLU A 63 -15.69 -12.89 -5.89
N SER A 64 -14.84 -11.98 -5.39
CA SER A 64 -15.26 -10.72 -4.76
C SER A 64 -14.54 -9.53 -5.36
N ARG A 65 -15.20 -8.37 -5.28
CA ARG A 65 -14.65 -7.13 -5.80
C ARG A 65 -14.94 -5.95 -4.87
N LEU A 66 -14.10 -4.94 -4.95
CA LEU A 66 -14.35 -3.65 -4.32
C LEU A 66 -15.42 -2.86 -5.10
N SER A 67 -15.93 -1.79 -4.51
CA SER A 67 -16.78 -0.85 -5.24
C SER A 67 -16.04 -0.25 -6.45
N LEU A 68 -16.78 0.13 -7.49
CA LEU A 68 -16.27 1.09 -8.47
C LEU A 68 -16.29 2.46 -7.82
N GLN A 69 -15.13 3.06 -7.65
CA GLN A 69 -14.94 4.24 -6.81
C GLN A 69 -13.88 5.18 -7.36
N TRP A 70 -13.80 6.39 -6.82
CA TRP A 70 -12.73 7.34 -7.05
C TRP A 70 -12.47 8.19 -5.81
N HIS A 71 -11.34 8.91 -5.79
CA HIS A 71 -10.89 9.75 -4.67
C HIS A 71 -10.57 11.17 -5.15
N ARG A 72 -10.83 12.16 -4.31
CA ARG A 72 -10.54 13.57 -4.61
C ARG A 72 -9.15 13.99 -4.18
N HIS A 73 -8.67 13.43 -3.07
CA HIS A 73 -7.52 13.96 -2.33
C HIS A 73 -6.30 13.06 -2.34
N ARG A 74 -6.42 11.83 -2.90
CA ARG A 74 -5.31 10.88 -2.92
C ARG A 74 -5.15 10.18 -4.26
N ASP A 75 -3.89 9.86 -4.55
CA ASP A 75 -3.49 8.90 -5.58
C ASP A 75 -3.19 7.57 -4.90
N GLU A 76 -3.26 6.47 -5.66
CA GLU A 76 -2.94 5.14 -5.14
C GLU A 76 -1.94 4.44 -6.06
N THR A 77 -1.06 3.64 -5.48
CA THR A 77 -0.21 2.71 -6.22
C THR A 77 -0.45 1.32 -5.67
N TRP A 78 -0.80 0.39 -6.53
CA TRP A 78 -1.08 -0.99 -6.18
C TRP A 78 0.02 -1.92 -6.66
N VAL A 79 0.37 -2.89 -5.82
CA VAL A 79 1.26 -4.00 -6.18
C VAL A 79 0.56 -5.30 -5.82
N VAL A 80 0.44 -6.21 -6.78
CA VAL A 80 -0.11 -7.55 -6.51
C VAL A 80 0.92 -8.36 -5.75
N ALA A 81 0.64 -8.67 -4.49
CA ALA A 81 1.50 -9.50 -3.66
C ALA A 81 1.19 -11.01 -3.81
N ARG A 82 -0.08 -11.35 -4.04
CA ARG A 82 -0.55 -12.72 -4.23
C ARG A 82 -1.80 -12.76 -5.12
N GLY A 83 -1.91 -13.78 -5.94
CA GLY A 83 -3.05 -14.01 -6.85
C GLY A 83 -2.95 -13.19 -8.12
N THR A 84 -4.08 -13.00 -8.78
CA THR A 84 -4.23 -12.21 -10.01
C THR A 84 -5.41 -11.26 -9.84
N ALA A 85 -5.15 -9.98 -10.06
CA ALA A 85 -6.17 -8.94 -9.98
C ALA A 85 -6.71 -8.62 -11.38
N LYS A 86 -8.03 -8.56 -11.51
CA LYS A 86 -8.70 -7.84 -12.56
C LYS A 86 -8.90 -6.41 -12.06
N VAL A 87 -8.51 -5.42 -12.85
CA VAL A 87 -8.56 -4.01 -12.47
C VAL A 87 -9.32 -3.22 -13.53
N ILE A 88 -10.25 -2.38 -13.10
CA ILE A 88 -10.82 -1.31 -13.91
C ILE A 88 -10.10 -0.03 -13.56
N LEU A 89 -9.61 0.71 -14.56
CA LEU A 89 -9.02 2.03 -14.43
C LEU A 89 -9.56 2.94 -15.54
N GLY A 90 -10.40 3.90 -15.17
CA GLY A 90 -11.19 4.66 -16.15
C GLY A 90 -12.09 3.74 -16.96
N GLU A 91 -11.91 3.73 -18.27
CA GLU A 91 -12.65 2.86 -19.20
C GLU A 91 -11.90 1.58 -19.57
N GLU A 92 -10.67 1.41 -19.05
CA GLU A 92 -9.80 0.29 -19.38
C GLU A 92 -9.89 -0.84 -18.35
N GLU A 93 -9.79 -2.06 -18.86
CA GLU A 93 -9.69 -3.27 -18.04
C GLU A 93 -8.29 -3.86 -18.17
N HIS A 94 -7.69 -4.17 -17.03
CA HIS A 94 -6.34 -4.73 -16.94
C HIS A 94 -6.34 -6.00 -16.10
N THR A 95 -5.38 -6.87 -16.39
CA THR A 95 -5.08 -8.05 -15.56
C THR A 95 -3.67 -7.91 -15.02
N LEU A 96 -3.53 -7.92 -13.70
CA LEU A 96 -2.25 -7.80 -13.01
C LEU A 96 -1.95 -9.09 -12.26
N GLY A 97 -0.85 -9.72 -12.58
CA GLY A 97 -0.31 -10.86 -11.84
C GLY A 97 0.66 -10.43 -10.72
N ARG A 98 1.11 -11.41 -9.95
CA ARG A 98 2.05 -11.19 -8.83
C ARG A 98 3.27 -10.38 -9.25
N GLY A 99 3.61 -9.35 -8.48
CA GLY A 99 4.73 -8.44 -8.70
C GLY A 99 4.45 -7.31 -9.68
N GLN A 100 3.32 -7.34 -10.39
CA GLN A 100 2.90 -6.23 -11.25
C GLN A 100 2.26 -5.12 -10.42
N SER A 101 2.35 -3.90 -10.92
CA SER A 101 1.85 -2.70 -10.25
C SER A 101 1.05 -1.80 -11.16
N MET A 102 0.22 -0.96 -10.59
CA MET A 102 -0.56 0.05 -11.27
C MET A 102 -0.63 1.34 -10.45
N PHE A 103 -0.46 2.46 -11.11
CA PHE A 103 -0.72 3.78 -10.55
C PHE A 103 -2.16 4.19 -10.86
N VAL A 104 -2.88 4.64 -9.86
CA VAL A 104 -4.27 5.08 -9.91
C VAL A 104 -4.33 6.55 -9.54
N PRO A 105 -4.47 7.46 -10.51
CA PRO A 105 -4.57 8.89 -10.22
C PRO A 105 -5.86 9.21 -9.48
N ARG A 106 -5.82 10.24 -8.62
CA ARG A 106 -7.05 10.84 -8.06
C ARG A 106 -8.02 11.24 -9.17
N ASN A 107 -9.29 11.31 -8.87
CA ASN A 107 -10.39 11.62 -9.80
C ASN A 107 -10.54 10.59 -10.95
N THR A 108 -9.94 9.42 -10.85
CA THR A 108 -10.06 8.35 -11.84
C THR A 108 -10.86 7.19 -11.25
N HIS A 109 -11.90 6.75 -11.95
CA HIS A 109 -12.70 5.59 -11.56
C HIS A 109 -11.84 4.33 -11.56
N HIS A 110 -11.96 3.52 -10.52
CA HIS A 110 -11.17 2.31 -10.39
C HIS A 110 -11.87 1.24 -9.55
N ARG A 111 -11.50 -0.02 -9.80
CA ARG A 111 -12.01 -1.19 -9.07
C ARG A 111 -10.98 -2.30 -9.10
N ILE A 112 -10.83 -3.01 -8.00
CA ILE A 112 -10.09 -4.27 -7.90
C ILE A 112 -11.10 -5.41 -7.79
N GLU A 113 -10.86 -6.49 -8.54
CA GLU A 113 -11.66 -7.71 -8.51
C GLU A 113 -10.75 -8.94 -8.41
N ASN A 114 -11.10 -9.86 -7.53
CA ASN A 114 -10.52 -11.20 -7.47
C ASN A 114 -11.47 -12.17 -8.20
N ILE A 115 -11.09 -12.57 -9.40
CA ILE A 115 -11.85 -13.52 -10.22
C ILE A 115 -11.53 -14.99 -9.88
N SER A 116 -10.57 -15.25 -9.01
CA SER A 116 -10.21 -16.60 -8.58
C SER A 116 -11.30 -17.20 -7.67
N SER A 117 -11.68 -18.45 -7.90
CA SER A 117 -12.54 -19.22 -7.01
C SER A 117 -11.77 -20.03 -5.95
N VAL A 118 -10.42 -20.02 -6.01
CA VAL A 118 -9.59 -20.92 -5.21
C VAL A 118 -8.66 -20.22 -4.23
N GLU A 119 -8.26 -18.97 -4.50
CA GLU A 119 -7.34 -18.28 -3.62
C GLU A 119 -7.69 -16.78 -3.43
N PRO A 120 -7.38 -16.22 -2.26
CA PRO A 120 -7.53 -14.78 -2.05
C PRO A 120 -6.50 -14.00 -2.87
N LEU A 121 -6.88 -12.76 -3.19
CA LEU A 121 -6.00 -11.78 -3.79
C LEU A 121 -5.43 -10.88 -2.69
N GLU A 122 -4.11 -10.66 -2.68
CA GLU A 122 -3.46 -9.70 -1.78
C GLU A 122 -2.82 -8.56 -2.59
N ILE A 123 -3.16 -7.34 -2.22
CA ILE A 123 -2.64 -6.10 -2.80
C ILE A 123 -1.93 -5.31 -1.71
N ILE A 124 -0.75 -4.80 -2.01
CA ILE A 124 -0.12 -3.73 -1.25
C ILE A 124 -0.48 -2.42 -1.93
N GLU A 125 -1.16 -1.57 -1.20
CA GLU A 125 -1.64 -0.26 -1.63
C GLU A 125 -0.83 0.82 -0.93
N VAL A 126 -0.26 1.74 -1.70
CA VAL A 126 0.34 2.98 -1.19
C VAL A 126 -0.56 4.14 -1.60
N GLN A 127 -1.12 4.82 -0.63
CA GLN A 127 -1.90 6.05 -0.80
C GLN A 127 -1.00 7.26 -0.57
N THR A 128 -1.09 8.25 -1.44
CA THR A 128 -0.35 9.53 -1.31
C THR A 128 -1.29 10.70 -1.56
N GLY A 129 -1.25 11.71 -0.70
CA GLY A 129 -2.12 12.88 -0.85
C GLY A 129 -2.26 13.68 0.44
N ASP A 130 -3.03 14.75 0.34
CA ASP A 130 -3.23 15.70 1.45
C ASP A 130 -4.26 15.19 2.47
N TYR A 131 -5.15 14.29 2.04
CA TYR A 131 -6.16 13.68 2.87
C TYR A 131 -6.33 12.20 2.51
N LEU A 132 -6.28 11.31 3.52
CA LEU A 132 -6.28 9.86 3.36
C LEU A 132 -7.44 9.17 4.09
N GLY A 133 -8.48 9.93 4.47
CA GLY A 133 -9.66 9.42 5.17
C GLY A 133 -10.50 8.49 4.29
N GLU A 134 -11.19 7.54 4.93
CA GLU A 134 -12.09 6.60 4.24
C GLU A 134 -13.36 7.29 3.68
N ASP A 135 -13.67 8.48 4.14
CA ASP A 135 -14.76 9.35 3.64
C ASP A 135 -14.42 10.09 2.35
N ASP A 136 -13.16 9.99 1.85
CA ASP A 136 -12.76 10.42 0.51
C ASP A 136 -13.17 9.42 -0.59
N ILE A 137 -13.82 8.32 -0.24
CA ILE A 137 -14.28 7.31 -1.20
C ILE A 137 -15.64 7.71 -1.76
N VAL A 138 -15.70 8.06 -3.06
CA VAL A 138 -16.96 8.24 -3.79
C VAL A 138 -17.25 6.94 -4.54
N ARG A 139 -18.35 6.27 -4.22
CA ARG A 139 -18.75 4.98 -4.78
C ARG A 139 -19.81 5.17 -5.85
N LEU A 140 -19.54 4.62 -7.04
CA LEU A 140 -20.47 4.66 -8.18
C LEU A 140 -21.28 3.37 -8.27
N GLU A 141 -20.64 2.23 -8.02
CA GLU A 141 -21.26 0.91 -8.01
C GLU A 141 -20.70 0.12 -6.83
N ASP A 142 -21.56 -0.56 -6.12
CA ASP A 142 -21.19 -1.39 -4.98
C ASP A 142 -22.14 -2.59 -4.83
N ASP A 143 -21.58 -3.81 -4.83
CA ASP A 143 -22.37 -5.04 -4.70
C ASP A 143 -22.98 -5.21 -3.29
N PHE A 144 -22.58 -4.36 -2.34
CA PHE A 144 -22.95 -4.45 -0.94
C PHE A 144 -23.85 -3.30 -0.46
N GLY A 145 -24.36 -2.49 -1.39
CA GLY A 145 -25.32 -1.43 -1.09
C GLY A 145 -24.73 -0.20 -0.38
N ARG A 146 -23.45 0.09 -0.59
CA ARG A 146 -22.75 1.25 -0.02
C ARG A 146 -22.49 2.37 -1.04
N ALA A 147 -23.06 2.28 -2.24
CA ALA A 147 -22.95 3.34 -3.24
C ALA A 147 -23.64 4.61 -2.74
N ASP A 148 -23.03 5.77 -3.05
CA ASP A 148 -23.49 7.10 -2.64
C ASP A 148 -24.61 7.63 -3.58
#